data_6791ffd18f89670bb9118882b75076ab
#
_entry.id   6791ffd18f89670bb9118882b75076ab
#
_cell.length_a   1.000
_cell.length_b   1.000
_cell.length_c   1.000
_cell.angle_alpha   90.00
_cell.angle_beta   90.00
_cell.angle_gamma   90.00
#
_symmetry.space_group_name_H-M   'P 1'
#
loop_
_entity.id
_entity.type
_entity.pdbx_description
1 polymer ?
#
loop_
_entity_poly.entity_id
_entity_poly.type
_entity_poly.pdbx_seq_one_letter_code
_entity_poly.pdbx_strand_id
1 'polypeptide(L)'
;KILNPLRQIDRSATYLHNVMLRLGYRLTIHSVIVFINPDFQLYSLLPNKLFVFSNQLSKHLNNLPSQDISLKHEQLELANKLKEFHNENYRPDNLPIYIFDHLKKGIICPICFSIRYTTTRQNYFCTACGYKETNRQAIERSIKEFKVLFPDLMLTTTRIYQWCGEIYSRQHIRIILKKNYQSQLSRHMTYYSEN
;
A
#
# COMPACT_ATOMS: atom_id res chain seq x y z
N LYS A 1 -1.60 14.48 17.24
CA LYS A 1 -2.87 14.30 17.98
C LYS A 1 -3.60 13.13 17.32
N ILE A 2 -3.71 12.00 18.02
CA ILE A 2 -4.43 10.83 17.49
C ILE A 2 -5.93 11.12 17.60
N LEU A 3 -6.65 10.96 16.51
CA LEU A 3 -8.11 11.08 16.49
C LEU A 3 -8.71 9.92 17.28
N ASN A 4 -9.79 10.21 18.04
CA ASN A 4 -10.49 9.17 18.80
C ASN A 4 -11.05 8.10 17.82
N PRO A 5 -10.59 6.84 17.93
CA PRO A 5 -10.98 5.78 17.00
C PRO A 5 -12.48 5.46 17.03
N LEU A 6 -13.18 5.70 18.15
CA LEU A 6 -14.63 5.55 18.25
C LEU A 6 -15.35 6.53 17.32
N ARG A 7 -14.92 7.78 17.26
CA ARG A 7 -15.49 8.75 16.31
C ARG A 7 -15.24 8.37 14.85
N GLN A 8 -14.09 7.76 14.59
CA GLN A 8 -13.76 7.32 13.24
C GLN A 8 -14.68 6.18 12.79
N ILE A 9 -14.89 5.19 13.64
CA ILE A 9 -15.73 4.04 13.32
C ILE A 9 -17.21 4.45 13.15
N ASP A 10 -17.72 5.34 14.01
CA ASP A 10 -19.08 5.86 13.91
C ASP A 10 -19.31 6.58 12.58
N ARG A 11 -18.37 7.43 12.17
CA ARG A 11 -18.42 8.13 10.88
C ARG A 11 -18.41 7.16 9.71
N SER A 12 -17.52 6.16 9.75
CA SER A 12 -17.42 5.15 8.68
C SER A 12 -18.67 4.29 8.59
N ALA A 13 -19.21 3.85 9.72
CA ALA A 13 -20.44 3.05 9.77
C ALA A 13 -21.64 3.86 9.26
N THR A 14 -21.76 5.12 9.66
CA THR A 14 -22.82 6.02 9.18
C THR A 14 -22.72 6.26 7.67
N TYR A 15 -21.49 6.48 7.17
CA TYR A 15 -21.28 6.67 5.73
C TYR A 15 -21.68 5.42 4.94
N LEU A 16 -21.20 4.25 5.35
CA LEU A 16 -21.55 2.98 4.70
C LEU A 16 -23.05 2.72 4.76
N HIS A 17 -23.69 2.96 5.90
CA HIS A 17 -25.14 2.82 6.06
C HIS A 17 -25.91 3.72 5.06
N ASN A 18 -25.52 4.97 4.92
CA ASN A 18 -26.13 5.89 3.98
C ASN A 18 -25.93 5.46 2.52
N VAL A 19 -24.75 4.95 2.16
CA VAL A 19 -24.49 4.40 0.83
C VAL A 19 -25.40 3.20 0.58
N MET A 20 -25.50 2.26 1.52
CA MET A 20 -26.38 1.09 1.41
C MET A 20 -27.84 1.47 1.23
N LEU A 21 -28.34 2.44 2.01
CA LEU A 21 -29.71 2.93 1.89
C LEU A 21 -29.99 3.54 0.50
N ARG A 22 -29.05 4.33 -0.04
CA ARG A 22 -29.17 4.91 -1.40
C ARG A 22 -29.21 3.83 -2.49
N LEU A 23 -28.53 2.69 -2.25
CA LEU A 23 -28.53 1.54 -3.14
C LEU A 23 -29.75 0.61 -2.92
N GLY A 24 -30.63 0.91 -1.95
CA GLY A 24 -31.82 0.14 -1.63
C GLY A 24 -31.60 -1.04 -0.69
N TYR A 25 -30.43 -1.13 -0.03
CA TYR A 25 -30.09 -2.23 0.89
C TYR A 25 -30.23 -1.83 2.36
N ARG A 26 -30.76 -2.75 3.18
CA ARG A 26 -30.90 -2.58 4.65
C ARG A 26 -30.24 -3.74 5.39
N LEU A 27 -28.89 -3.80 5.31
CA LEU A 27 -28.13 -4.83 5.99
C LEU A 27 -27.52 -4.28 7.29
N THR A 28 -27.33 -5.16 8.26
CA THR A 28 -26.70 -4.81 9.53
C THR A 28 -25.18 -4.64 9.34
N ILE A 29 -24.62 -3.57 9.86
CA ILE A 29 -23.18 -3.30 9.87
C ILE A 29 -22.63 -3.67 11.24
N HIS A 30 -21.65 -4.56 11.27
CA HIS A 30 -20.87 -4.90 12.46
C HIS A 30 -19.51 -4.23 12.37
N SER A 31 -19.25 -3.30 13.27
CA SER A 31 -18.02 -2.51 13.26
C SER A 31 -17.14 -2.87 14.44
N VAL A 32 -15.82 -3.00 14.22
CA VAL A 32 -14.84 -3.24 15.27
C VAL A 32 -13.60 -2.40 15.05
N ILE A 33 -12.90 -2.05 16.12
CA ILE A 33 -11.62 -1.36 16.13
C ILE A 33 -10.56 -2.39 16.49
N VAL A 34 -9.63 -2.67 15.59
CA VAL A 34 -8.54 -3.62 15.81
C VAL A 34 -7.25 -2.90 16.10
N PHE A 35 -6.64 -3.20 17.24
CA PHE A 35 -5.30 -2.75 17.61
C PHE A 35 -4.29 -3.83 17.21
N ILE A 36 -3.59 -3.60 16.09
CA ILE A 36 -2.72 -4.61 15.46
C ILE A 36 -1.38 -4.74 16.20
N ASN A 37 -0.86 -3.64 16.77
CA ASN A 37 0.41 -3.68 17.48
C ASN A 37 0.29 -4.56 18.73
N PRO A 38 1.05 -5.68 18.86
CA PRO A 38 1.00 -6.56 20.03
C PRO A 38 1.44 -5.87 21.33
N ASP A 39 2.31 -4.88 21.23
CA ASP A 39 2.83 -4.13 22.38
C ASP A 39 1.95 -2.93 22.77
N PHE A 40 0.84 -2.71 22.04
CA PHE A 40 -0.07 -1.61 22.35
C PHE A 40 -0.85 -1.88 23.63
N GLN A 41 -0.79 -0.95 24.55
CA GLN A 41 -1.54 -0.98 25.81
C GLN A 41 -2.52 0.18 25.84
N LEU A 42 -3.78 -0.15 26.08
CA LEU A 42 -4.85 0.84 26.25
C LEU A 42 -5.23 0.91 27.74
N TYR A 43 -4.95 2.04 28.34
CA TYR A 43 -5.41 2.33 29.70
C TYR A 43 -6.83 2.90 29.64
N SER A 44 -7.81 2.06 29.84
CA SER A 44 -9.22 2.45 29.88
C SER A 44 -9.90 1.88 31.11
N LEU A 45 -10.72 2.70 31.75
CA LEU A 45 -11.49 2.31 32.93
C LEU A 45 -12.65 1.36 32.60
N LEU A 46 -13.15 1.38 31.38
CA LEU A 46 -14.30 0.58 30.95
C LEU A 46 -13.96 -0.30 29.74
N PRO A 47 -14.29 -1.60 29.80
CA PRO A 47 -14.19 -2.47 28.63
C PRO A 47 -15.10 -1.98 27.50
N ASN A 48 -14.60 -1.93 26.28
CA ASN A 48 -15.41 -1.59 25.11
C ASN A 48 -15.46 -2.80 24.18
N LYS A 49 -16.68 -3.29 23.90
CA LYS A 49 -16.92 -4.46 23.04
C LYS A 49 -16.49 -4.24 21.58
N LEU A 50 -16.31 -2.99 21.16
CA LEU A 50 -15.83 -2.64 19.82
C LEU A 50 -14.30 -2.79 19.68
N PHE A 51 -13.58 -2.97 20.79
CA PHE A 51 -12.13 -3.07 20.79
C PHE A 51 -11.68 -4.52 20.71
N VAL A 52 -10.84 -4.82 19.73
CA VAL A 52 -10.22 -6.12 19.54
C VAL A 52 -8.70 -5.91 19.52
N PHE A 53 -7.99 -6.54 20.43
CA PHE A 53 -6.53 -6.49 20.50
C PHE A 53 -5.91 -7.61 19.63
N SER A 54 -4.65 -7.44 19.25
CA SER A 54 -3.91 -8.37 18.39
C SER A 54 -4.01 -9.83 18.86
N ASN A 55 -3.89 -10.09 20.16
CA ASN A 55 -3.99 -11.41 20.79
C ASN A 55 -5.42 -11.98 20.79
N GLN A 56 -6.44 -11.16 20.57
CA GLN A 56 -7.85 -11.55 20.53
C GLN A 56 -8.36 -11.70 19.09
N LEU A 57 -7.60 -11.24 18.11
CA LEU A 57 -8.05 -11.14 16.71
C LEU A 57 -8.44 -12.51 16.13
N SER A 58 -7.63 -13.53 16.31
CA SER A 58 -7.92 -14.88 15.82
C SER A 58 -9.21 -15.45 16.42
N LYS A 59 -9.39 -15.28 17.74
CA LYS A 59 -10.62 -15.69 18.43
C LYS A 59 -11.83 -14.90 17.94
N HIS A 60 -11.69 -13.60 17.74
CA HIS A 60 -12.76 -12.74 17.21
C HIS A 60 -13.18 -13.18 15.81
N LEU A 61 -12.22 -13.41 14.92
CA LEU A 61 -12.49 -13.87 13.55
C LEU A 61 -13.15 -15.26 13.51
N ASN A 62 -12.72 -16.19 14.36
CA ASN A 62 -13.32 -17.51 14.45
C ASN A 62 -14.75 -17.50 15.03
N ASN A 63 -15.10 -16.49 15.82
CA ASN A 63 -16.44 -16.32 16.38
C ASN A 63 -17.38 -15.52 15.46
N LEU A 64 -16.89 -14.96 14.36
CA LEU A 64 -17.78 -14.41 13.35
C LEU A 64 -18.61 -15.55 12.78
N PRO A 65 -19.90 -15.36 12.53
CA PRO A 65 -20.73 -16.37 11.89
C PRO A 65 -20.10 -16.70 10.55
N SER A 66 -19.36 -17.80 10.54
CA SER A 66 -18.45 -18.16 9.47
C SER A 66 -18.99 -19.34 8.68
N GLN A 67 -18.56 -19.39 7.50
CA GLN A 67 -18.18 -20.54 6.68
C GLN A 67 -19.29 -21.47 6.14
N ASP A 68 -20.41 -21.66 6.81
CA ASP A 68 -21.52 -22.47 6.29
C ASP A 68 -22.76 -21.64 5.88
N ILE A 69 -22.72 -20.32 6.06
CA ILE A 69 -23.79 -19.45 5.61
C ILE A 69 -23.42 -18.99 4.19
N SER A 70 -24.03 -19.61 3.19
CA SER A 70 -23.99 -19.06 1.82
C SER A 70 -24.42 -17.60 1.89
N LEU A 71 -23.59 -16.70 1.34
CA LEU A 71 -23.94 -15.28 1.23
C LEU A 71 -25.32 -15.17 0.61
N LYS A 72 -26.21 -14.43 1.25
CA LYS A 72 -27.51 -14.13 0.67
C LYS A 72 -27.30 -13.36 -0.64
N HIS A 73 -28.13 -13.60 -1.62
CA HIS A 73 -28.08 -12.92 -2.92
C HIS A 73 -27.92 -11.41 -2.78
N GLU A 74 -28.67 -10.81 -1.88
CA GLU A 74 -28.59 -9.38 -1.53
C GLU A 74 -27.21 -8.90 -1.08
N GLN A 75 -26.48 -9.73 -0.31
CA GLN A 75 -25.14 -9.39 0.15
C GLN A 75 -24.12 -9.44 -1.01
N LEU A 76 -24.28 -10.42 -1.90
CA LEU A 76 -23.44 -10.55 -3.07
C LEU A 76 -23.66 -9.42 -4.08
N GLU A 77 -24.92 -9.06 -4.31
CA GLU A 77 -25.27 -7.92 -5.17
C GLU A 77 -24.71 -6.61 -4.62
N LEU A 78 -24.88 -6.36 -3.32
CA LEU A 78 -24.31 -5.18 -2.68
C LEU A 78 -22.77 -5.15 -2.83
N ALA A 79 -22.10 -6.28 -2.59
CA ALA A 79 -20.66 -6.36 -2.73
C ALA A 79 -20.19 -6.03 -4.16
N ASN A 80 -20.89 -6.52 -5.17
CA ASN A 80 -20.60 -6.21 -6.57
C ASN A 80 -20.83 -4.72 -6.89
N LYS A 81 -21.94 -4.15 -6.44
CA LYS A 81 -22.21 -2.71 -6.60
C LYS A 81 -21.15 -1.84 -5.90
N LEU A 82 -20.71 -2.21 -4.69
CA LEU A 82 -19.65 -1.48 -3.99
C LEU A 82 -18.31 -1.57 -4.74
N LYS A 83 -18.02 -2.69 -5.41
CA LYS A 83 -16.84 -2.81 -6.28
C LYS A 83 -16.89 -1.87 -7.48
N GLU A 84 -18.07 -1.64 -8.08
CA GLU A 84 -18.25 -0.72 -9.21
C GLU A 84 -17.93 0.74 -8.82
N PHE A 85 -18.12 1.11 -7.55
CA PHE A 85 -17.73 2.43 -7.03
C PHE A 85 -16.24 2.57 -6.72
N HIS A 86 -15.45 1.49 -6.84
CA HIS A 86 -14.02 1.57 -6.59
C HIS A 86 -13.35 2.45 -7.64
N ASN A 87 -12.66 3.48 -7.18
CA ASN A 87 -11.87 4.35 -8.03
C ASN A 87 -10.38 4.05 -7.80
N GLU A 88 -9.77 3.31 -8.70
CA GLU A 88 -8.34 2.97 -8.64
C GLU A 88 -7.43 4.21 -8.70
N ASN A 89 -7.93 5.29 -9.28
CA ASN A 89 -7.21 6.56 -9.44
C ASN A 89 -7.51 7.57 -8.32
N TYR A 90 -8.25 7.14 -7.28
CA TYR A 90 -8.54 8.04 -6.16
C TYR A 90 -7.24 8.43 -5.43
N ARG A 91 -7.01 9.73 -5.38
CA ARG A 91 -5.92 10.32 -4.59
C ARG A 91 -6.53 11.14 -3.46
N PRO A 92 -6.16 10.90 -2.20
CA PRO A 92 -6.60 11.73 -1.08
C PRO A 92 -6.15 13.19 -1.28
N ASP A 93 -7.02 14.14 -0.98
CA ASP A 93 -6.74 15.58 -1.10
C ASP A 93 -5.63 16.07 -0.15
N ASN A 94 -5.35 15.31 0.90
CA ASN A 94 -4.38 15.64 1.95
C ASN A 94 -3.08 14.81 1.85
N LEU A 95 -2.63 14.51 0.66
CA LEU A 95 -1.31 13.89 0.50
C LEU A 95 -0.21 14.88 0.92
N PRO A 96 0.85 14.42 1.63
CA PRO A 96 1.97 15.28 1.95
C PRO A 96 2.62 15.80 0.67
N ILE A 97 2.93 17.09 0.64
CA ILE A 97 3.65 17.69 -0.49
C ILE A 97 5.12 17.28 -0.37
N TYR A 98 5.63 16.63 -1.40
CA TYR A 98 7.04 16.25 -1.48
C TYR A 98 7.58 16.45 -2.90
N ILE A 99 8.88 16.69 -2.99
CA ILE A 99 9.59 16.93 -4.24
C ILE A 99 10.67 15.85 -4.39
N PHE A 100 10.84 15.33 -5.60
CA PHE A 100 11.80 14.26 -5.89
C PHE A 100 13.19 14.52 -5.30
N ASP A 101 13.71 15.73 -5.43
CA ASP A 101 15.07 16.06 -4.99
C ASP A 101 15.22 16.07 -3.46
N HIS A 102 14.16 16.32 -2.72
CA HIS A 102 14.16 16.37 -1.25
C HIS A 102 14.03 15.00 -0.59
N LEU A 103 13.55 14.01 -1.30
CA LEU A 103 13.43 12.66 -0.73
C LEU A 103 14.78 11.95 -0.69
N LYS A 104 14.97 11.13 0.35
CA LYS A 104 16.14 10.29 0.49
C LYS A 104 16.14 9.22 -0.61
N LYS A 105 17.24 9.13 -1.35
CA LYS A 105 17.43 8.15 -2.42
C LYS A 105 18.03 6.86 -1.88
N GLY A 106 17.75 5.74 -2.52
CA GLY A 106 18.29 4.43 -2.16
C GLY A 106 17.22 3.35 -2.19
N ILE A 107 17.65 2.11 -2.11
CA ILE A 107 16.76 0.95 -2.11
C ILE A 107 16.30 0.65 -0.69
N ILE A 108 14.99 0.67 -0.48
CA ILE A 108 14.37 0.35 0.81
C ILE A 108 14.16 -1.16 0.89
N CYS A 109 14.51 -1.77 2.01
CA CYS A 109 14.24 -3.19 2.26
C CYS A 109 12.73 -3.42 2.38
N PRO A 110 12.12 -4.39 1.69
CA PRO A 110 10.68 -4.63 1.75
C PRO A 110 10.21 -5.26 3.07
N ILE A 111 11.13 -5.77 3.90
CA ILE A 111 10.81 -6.44 5.16
C ILE A 111 10.91 -5.49 6.36
N CYS A 112 12.04 -4.79 6.51
CA CYS A 112 12.29 -3.94 7.68
C CYS A 112 12.32 -2.44 7.37
N PHE A 113 12.05 -2.05 6.12
CA PHE A 113 12.04 -0.67 5.63
C PHE A 113 13.35 0.10 5.85
N SER A 114 14.44 -0.58 6.18
CA SER A 114 15.78 0.01 6.30
C SER A 114 16.34 0.30 4.91
N ILE A 115 17.12 1.37 4.83
CA ILE A 115 17.93 1.72 3.65
C ILE A 115 19.38 1.25 3.80
N ARG A 116 19.71 0.46 4.83
CA ARG A 116 21.04 -0.11 5.04
C ARG A 116 21.17 -1.37 4.21
N TYR A 117 22.06 -1.38 3.26
CA TYR A 117 22.28 -2.51 2.36
C TYR A 117 23.73 -2.67 1.97
N THR A 118 24.03 -3.83 1.44
CA THR A 118 25.23 -4.12 0.63
C THR A 118 24.78 -4.81 -0.66
N THR A 119 25.59 -4.68 -1.70
CA THR A 119 25.31 -5.31 -3.00
C THR A 119 26.51 -6.11 -3.49
N THR A 120 26.20 -7.21 -4.14
CA THR A 120 27.18 -7.96 -4.95
C THR A 120 26.86 -7.77 -6.43
N ARG A 121 27.61 -8.43 -7.30
CA ARG A 121 27.34 -8.39 -8.74
C ARG A 121 25.89 -8.79 -9.11
N GLN A 122 25.27 -9.67 -8.33
CA GLN A 122 23.95 -10.25 -8.65
C GLN A 122 22.87 -9.96 -7.63
N ASN A 123 23.22 -9.71 -6.38
CA ASN A 123 22.28 -9.67 -5.26
C ASN A 123 22.38 -8.40 -4.43
N TYR A 124 21.23 -7.97 -3.94
CA TYR A 124 21.03 -6.99 -2.89
C TYR A 124 20.86 -7.71 -1.55
N PHE A 125 21.46 -7.19 -0.49
CA PHE A 125 21.34 -7.68 0.87
C PHE A 125 21.02 -6.54 1.83
N CYS A 126 19.97 -6.68 2.60
CA CYS A 126 19.71 -5.77 3.71
C CYS A 126 20.61 -6.10 4.89
N THR A 127 21.45 -5.16 5.33
CA THR A 127 22.34 -5.37 6.48
C THR A 127 21.64 -5.25 7.83
N ALA A 128 20.37 -4.79 7.84
CA ALA A 128 19.57 -4.66 9.07
C ALA A 128 18.83 -5.97 9.45
N CYS A 129 18.27 -6.68 8.47
CA CYS A 129 17.46 -7.88 8.73
C CYS A 129 17.91 -9.13 7.97
N GLY A 130 18.97 -9.04 7.16
CA GLY A 130 19.49 -10.17 6.38
C GLY A 130 18.68 -10.53 5.12
N TYR A 131 17.62 -9.78 4.80
CA TYR A 131 16.82 -10.02 3.60
C TYR A 131 17.68 -9.95 2.34
N LYS A 132 17.44 -10.89 1.42
CA LYS A 132 18.17 -11.03 0.15
C LYS A 132 17.22 -11.08 -1.02
N GLU A 133 17.54 -10.35 -2.07
CA GLU A 133 16.87 -10.42 -3.39
C GLU A 133 17.90 -10.22 -4.51
N THR A 134 17.53 -10.49 -5.77
CA THR A 134 18.39 -10.15 -6.90
C THR A 134 18.39 -8.64 -7.14
N ASN A 135 19.51 -8.11 -7.65
CA ASN A 135 19.59 -6.70 -8.03
C ASN A 135 18.48 -6.28 -8.99
N ARG A 136 18.07 -7.18 -9.87
CA ARG A 136 16.96 -6.97 -10.79
C ARG A 136 15.65 -6.76 -10.04
N GLN A 137 15.30 -7.63 -9.10
CA GLN A 137 14.07 -7.50 -8.30
C GLN A 137 14.06 -6.21 -7.49
N ALA A 138 15.20 -5.85 -6.88
CA ALA A 138 15.37 -4.60 -6.15
C ALA A 138 15.11 -3.37 -7.03
N ILE A 139 15.66 -3.34 -8.25
CA ILE A 139 15.43 -2.25 -9.21
C ILE A 139 13.97 -2.23 -9.67
N GLU A 140 13.37 -3.37 -10.06
CA GLU A 140 11.97 -3.44 -10.50
C GLU A 140 11.00 -2.94 -9.42
N ARG A 141 11.26 -3.29 -8.16
CA ARG A 141 10.48 -2.80 -7.01
C ARG A 141 10.64 -1.29 -6.82
N SER A 142 11.86 -0.77 -6.94
CA SER A 142 12.13 0.68 -6.84
C SER A 142 11.51 1.46 -8.00
N ILE A 143 11.39 0.89 -9.20
CA ILE A 143 10.67 1.50 -10.31
C ILE A 143 9.18 1.61 -9.99
N LYS A 144 8.56 0.55 -9.46
CA LYS A 144 7.16 0.57 -9.04
C LYS A 144 6.90 1.62 -7.96
N GLU A 145 7.77 1.69 -6.96
CA GLU A 145 7.73 2.70 -5.91
C GLU A 145 7.82 4.13 -6.49
N PHE A 146 8.78 4.39 -7.37
CA PHE A 146 8.92 5.67 -8.05
C PHE A 146 7.64 6.08 -8.79
N LYS A 147 7.01 5.16 -9.52
CA LYS A 147 5.77 5.44 -10.27
C LYS A 147 4.59 5.79 -9.37
N VAL A 148 4.48 5.15 -8.21
CA VAL A 148 3.45 5.45 -7.22
C VAL A 148 3.68 6.83 -6.59
N LEU A 149 4.93 7.14 -6.23
CA LEU A 149 5.27 8.40 -5.59
C LEU A 149 5.26 9.59 -6.57
N PHE A 150 5.65 9.37 -7.82
CA PHE A 150 5.82 10.42 -8.82
C PHE A 150 5.10 10.08 -10.14
N PRO A 151 3.78 9.92 -10.13
CA PRO A 151 3.03 9.52 -11.33
C PRO A 151 3.14 10.51 -12.48
N ASP A 152 3.38 11.80 -12.17
CA ASP A 152 3.48 12.87 -13.16
C ASP A 152 4.91 13.08 -13.69
N LEU A 153 5.90 12.39 -13.11
CA LEU A 153 7.27 12.46 -13.58
C LEU A 153 7.56 11.37 -14.62
N MET A 154 8.13 11.79 -15.75
CA MET A 154 8.56 10.85 -16.80
C MET A 154 9.53 9.81 -16.23
N LEU A 155 9.27 8.54 -16.49
CA LEU A 155 10.14 7.43 -16.16
C LEU A 155 11.35 7.43 -17.09
N THR A 156 12.53 7.78 -16.58
CA THR A 156 13.79 7.83 -17.35
C THR A 156 14.88 7.03 -16.66
N THR A 157 15.88 6.59 -17.44
CA THR A 157 17.04 5.88 -16.86
C THR A 157 17.75 6.72 -15.80
N THR A 158 17.89 8.03 -16.02
CA THR A 158 18.57 8.95 -15.09
C THR A 158 17.81 9.07 -13.78
N ARG A 159 16.49 9.25 -13.82
CA ARG A 159 15.67 9.35 -12.60
C ARG A 159 15.69 8.07 -11.78
N ILE A 160 15.58 6.90 -12.42
CA ILE A 160 15.65 5.64 -11.71
C ILE A 160 17.06 5.36 -11.17
N TYR A 161 18.12 5.74 -11.90
CA TYR A 161 19.47 5.68 -11.39
C TYR A 161 19.63 6.48 -10.09
N GLN A 162 19.16 7.73 -10.08
CA GLN A 162 19.15 8.58 -8.88
C GLN A 162 18.27 7.99 -7.78
N TRP A 163 17.04 7.52 -8.12
CA TRP A 163 16.10 6.97 -7.15
C TRP A 163 16.64 5.74 -6.44
N CYS A 164 17.36 4.88 -7.15
CA CYS A 164 18.07 3.75 -6.57
C CYS A 164 19.33 4.12 -5.76
N GLY A 165 19.63 5.42 -5.57
CA GLY A 165 20.80 5.86 -4.83
C GLY A 165 22.12 5.65 -5.58
N GLU A 166 22.07 5.61 -6.91
CA GLU A 166 23.22 5.51 -7.83
C GLU A 166 24.09 4.25 -7.66
N ILE A 167 23.55 3.21 -7.00
CA ILE A 167 24.27 1.99 -6.67
C ILE A 167 24.42 0.99 -7.83
N TYR A 168 23.56 1.12 -8.85
CA TYR A 168 23.61 0.30 -10.05
C TYR A 168 24.06 1.10 -11.25
N SER A 169 24.70 0.44 -12.23
CA SER A 169 25.03 1.15 -13.46
C SER A 169 23.79 1.58 -14.24
N ARG A 170 23.86 2.73 -14.91
CA ARG A 170 22.79 3.23 -15.82
C ARG A 170 22.46 2.21 -16.90
N GLN A 171 23.46 1.45 -17.38
CA GLN A 171 23.24 0.40 -18.37
C GLN A 171 22.38 -0.73 -17.84
N HIS A 172 22.59 -1.17 -16.59
CA HIS A 172 21.79 -2.22 -15.96
C HIS A 172 20.33 -1.77 -15.81
N ILE A 173 20.11 -0.56 -15.31
CA ILE A 173 18.76 0.04 -15.20
C ILE A 173 18.09 0.17 -16.57
N ARG A 174 18.82 0.61 -17.59
CA ARG A 174 18.30 0.73 -18.96
C ARG A 174 17.84 -0.60 -19.54
N ILE A 175 18.57 -1.69 -19.30
CA ILE A 175 18.19 -3.04 -19.72
C ILE A 175 16.88 -3.46 -19.07
N ILE A 176 16.72 -3.22 -17.75
CA ILE A 176 15.50 -3.57 -17.02
C ILE A 176 14.30 -2.73 -17.51
N LEU A 177 14.50 -1.42 -17.70
CA LEU A 177 13.45 -0.54 -18.22
C LEU A 177 13.00 -0.97 -19.61
N LYS A 178 13.92 -1.26 -20.55
CA LYS A 178 13.59 -1.71 -21.90
C LYS A 178 12.87 -3.07 -21.93
N LYS A 179 13.12 -3.92 -20.96
CA LYS A 179 12.47 -5.24 -20.87
C LYS A 179 11.01 -5.13 -20.41
N ASN A 180 10.71 -4.20 -19.52
CA ASN A 180 9.42 -4.13 -18.81
C ASN A 180 8.51 -3.01 -19.31
N TYR A 181 9.03 -2.06 -20.10
CA TYR A 181 8.33 -0.86 -20.56
C TYR A 181 8.64 -0.55 -22.02
N GLN A 182 7.71 0.12 -22.69
CA GLN A 182 7.95 0.64 -24.04
C GLN A 182 8.83 1.88 -23.98
N SER A 183 9.89 1.90 -24.79
CA SER A 183 10.77 3.08 -24.91
C SER A 183 10.21 4.06 -25.92
N GLN A 184 10.07 5.32 -25.54
CA GLN A 184 9.67 6.42 -26.41
C GLN A 184 10.77 7.48 -26.44
N LEU A 185 10.90 8.15 -27.59
CA LEU A 185 11.88 9.23 -27.76
C LEU A 185 11.14 10.55 -27.82
N SER A 186 11.51 11.49 -26.95
CA SER A 186 11.03 12.87 -26.99
C SER A 186 12.23 13.82 -27.08
N ARG A 187 12.34 14.52 -28.23
CA ARG A 187 13.46 15.43 -28.55
C ARG A 187 14.83 14.77 -28.34
N HIS A 188 15.45 14.96 -27.17
CA HIS A 188 16.78 14.43 -26.86
C HIS A 188 16.78 13.43 -25.69
N MET A 189 15.61 12.99 -25.22
CA MET A 189 15.50 12.15 -24.03
C MET A 189 14.64 10.90 -24.29
N THR A 190 15.16 9.74 -23.88
CA THR A 190 14.38 8.50 -23.88
C THR A 190 13.62 8.40 -22.56
N TYR A 191 12.30 8.20 -22.64
CA TYR A 191 11.43 7.89 -21.51
C TYR A 191 10.70 6.56 -21.74
N TYR A 192 10.10 6.03 -20.68
CA TYR A 192 9.47 4.71 -20.70
C TYR A 192 8.01 4.83 -20.24
N SER A 193 7.10 4.13 -20.92
CA SER A 193 5.66 4.06 -20.60
C SER A 193 5.23 2.61 -20.40
N GLU A 194 4.09 2.40 -19.79
CA GLU A 194 3.45 1.08 -19.74
C GLU A 194 2.99 0.63 -21.12
N ASN A 195 2.89 -0.69 -21.31
CA ASN A 195 2.34 -1.29 -22.53
C ASN A 195 0.82 -1.08 -22.60
#